data_25db0bd6c7eec39d36a8cd62550dcf24
#
_entry.id   25db0bd6c7eec39d36a8cd62550dcf24
#
_cell.length_a   1.000
_cell.length_b   1.000
_cell.length_c   1.000
_cell.angle_alpha   90.00
_cell.angle_beta   90.00
_cell.angle_gamma   90.00
#
_symmetry.space_group_name_H-M   'P 1'
#
loop_
_entity.id
_entity.type
_entity.pdbx_description
1 polymer ?
#
loop_
_entity_poly.entity_id
_entity_poly.type
_entity_poly.pdbx_seq_one_letter_code
_entity_poly.pdbx_strand_id
1 'polypeptide(L)'
;MLFGTAVVTGVMLMWPLVSRLLGASTPQVGPTEAVQLINRRDALVLDVRDKTDFAAGHIPNARNIPLPELDGRLREIEKFKARPIVINCQSGARSAGVCGLLKKNGFGEVFSLRGGIGGWVEASLPVEK
;
A
#
# COMPACT_ATOMS: atom_id res chain seq x y z
N MET A 1 -4.20 36.29 -9.91
CA MET A 1 -4.78 35.33 -9.00
C MET A 1 -5.58 34.24 -9.69
N LEU A 2 -6.49 34.59 -10.59
CA LEU A 2 -7.30 33.61 -11.31
C LEU A 2 -6.47 32.64 -12.17
N PHE A 3 -5.38 33.15 -12.75
CA PHE A 3 -4.51 32.32 -13.60
C PHE A 3 -3.71 31.27 -12.80
N GLY A 4 -3.28 31.62 -11.59
CA GLY A 4 -2.55 30.69 -10.75
C GLY A 4 -3.40 29.49 -10.31
N THR A 5 -4.65 29.74 -9.98
CA THR A 5 -5.58 28.68 -9.58
C THR A 5 -5.87 27.72 -10.73
N ALA A 6 -6.02 28.25 -11.96
CA ALA A 6 -6.26 27.42 -13.14
C ALA A 6 -5.05 26.52 -13.45
N VAL A 7 -3.84 27.03 -13.31
CA VAL A 7 -2.61 26.26 -13.55
C VAL A 7 -2.49 25.12 -12.53
N VAL A 8 -2.73 25.40 -11.24
CA VAL A 8 -2.69 24.37 -10.19
C VAL A 8 -3.70 23.27 -10.46
N THR A 9 -4.92 23.65 -10.83
CA THR A 9 -5.96 22.69 -11.14
C THR A 9 -5.59 21.83 -12.34
N GLY A 10 -5.01 22.42 -13.37
CA GLY A 10 -4.55 21.71 -14.56
C GLY A 10 -3.47 20.68 -14.23
N VAL A 11 -2.50 21.04 -13.38
CA VAL A 11 -1.44 20.13 -12.96
C VAL A 11 -2.03 18.96 -12.18
N MET A 12 -2.97 19.20 -11.28
CA MET A 12 -3.62 18.14 -10.49
C MET A 12 -4.40 17.18 -11.38
N LEU A 13 -5.11 17.68 -12.38
CA LEU A 13 -5.88 16.86 -13.32
C LEU A 13 -4.99 16.02 -14.23
N MET A 14 -3.82 16.53 -14.60
CA MET A 14 -2.89 15.83 -15.49
C MET A 14 -2.00 14.82 -14.75
N TRP A 15 -1.90 14.94 -13.43
CA TRP A 15 -0.99 14.09 -12.67
C TRP A 15 -1.28 12.58 -12.83
N PRO A 16 -2.54 12.09 -12.73
CA PRO A 16 -2.81 10.67 -12.96
C PRO A 16 -2.45 10.20 -14.35
N LEU A 17 -2.62 11.06 -15.35
CA LEU A 17 -2.27 10.76 -16.74
C LEU A 17 -0.77 10.67 -16.91
N VAL A 18 -0.03 11.63 -16.35
CA VAL A 18 1.43 11.65 -16.38
C VAL A 18 2.00 10.43 -15.67
N SER A 19 1.44 10.07 -14.52
CA SER A 19 1.84 8.87 -13.78
C SER A 19 1.72 7.61 -14.62
N ARG A 20 0.64 7.48 -15.37
CA ARG A 20 0.42 6.33 -16.26
C ARG A 20 1.43 6.31 -17.40
N LEU A 21 1.69 7.45 -18.01
CA LEU A 21 2.61 7.56 -19.12
C LEU A 21 4.05 7.27 -18.73
N LEU A 22 4.45 7.67 -17.53
CA LEU A 22 5.80 7.43 -17.03
C LEU A 22 5.98 6.06 -16.39
N GLY A 23 4.92 5.24 -16.36
CA GLY A 23 4.97 3.98 -15.64
C GLY A 23 5.16 4.20 -14.15
N ALA A 24 4.95 5.41 -13.68
CA ALA A 24 5.01 5.72 -12.27
C ALA A 24 3.85 5.01 -11.62
N SER A 25 4.20 3.99 -10.96
CA SER A 25 3.29 3.11 -10.34
C SER A 25 2.91 3.66 -8.98
N THR A 26 2.46 2.88 -8.22
CA THR A 26 2.02 2.89 -6.86
C THR A 26 2.87 3.76 -5.96
N PRO A 27 2.25 4.64 -5.18
CA PRO A 27 2.97 5.35 -4.14
C PRO A 27 3.65 4.38 -3.20
N GLN A 28 4.91 4.65 -2.88
CA GLN A 28 5.68 3.84 -1.96
C GLN A 28 5.91 4.59 -0.66
N VAL A 29 5.97 3.85 0.44
CA VAL A 29 6.36 4.39 1.74
C VAL A 29 7.49 3.53 2.29
N GLY A 30 8.45 4.20 2.94
CA GLY A 30 9.48 3.48 3.67
C GLY A 30 8.98 2.98 5.01
N PRO A 31 9.78 2.18 5.73
CA PRO A 31 9.36 1.65 7.02
C PRO A 31 8.96 2.72 8.04
N THR A 32 9.71 3.80 8.14
CA THR A 32 9.40 4.88 9.07
C THR A 32 8.06 5.55 8.76
N GLU A 33 7.80 5.83 7.48
CA GLU A 33 6.53 6.40 7.05
C GLU A 33 5.37 5.44 7.31
N ALA A 34 5.60 4.15 7.09
CA ALA A 34 4.59 3.13 7.36
C ALA A 34 4.21 3.09 8.84
N VAL A 35 5.20 3.18 9.74
CA VAL A 35 4.95 3.26 11.18
C VAL A 35 4.09 4.47 11.52
N GLN A 36 4.38 5.62 10.91
CA GLN A 36 3.59 6.83 11.12
C GLN A 36 2.15 6.66 10.67
N LEU A 37 1.94 6.04 9.52
CA LEU A 37 0.59 5.78 9.02
C LEU A 37 -0.17 4.84 9.97
N ILE A 38 0.49 3.79 10.45
CA ILE A 38 -0.10 2.84 11.39
C ILE A 38 -0.49 3.55 12.70
N ASN A 39 0.41 4.34 13.25
CA ASN A 39 0.21 4.94 14.57
C ASN A 39 -0.72 6.15 14.55
N ARG A 40 -0.68 6.96 13.52
CA ARG A 40 -1.44 8.20 13.45
C ARG A 40 -2.74 8.11 12.70
N ARG A 41 -2.82 7.22 11.72
CA ARG A 41 -3.97 7.11 10.83
C ARG A 41 -4.60 5.73 10.82
N ASP A 42 -4.16 4.89 11.71
CA ASP A 42 -4.73 3.54 11.89
C ASP A 42 -4.67 2.72 10.59
N ALA A 43 -3.55 2.82 9.87
CA ALA A 43 -3.36 2.11 8.63
C ALA A 43 -3.40 0.60 8.82
N LEU A 44 -3.98 -0.10 7.87
CA LEU A 44 -3.94 -1.56 7.81
C LEU A 44 -2.70 -1.98 7.04
N VAL A 45 -1.93 -2.92 7.58
CA VAL A 45 -0.89 -3.59 6.80
C VAL A 45 -1.50 -4.84 6.19
N LEU A 46 -1.51 -4.89 4.87
CA LEU A 46 -2.01 -6.03 4.11
C LEU A 46 -0.82 -6.82 3.56
N ASP A 47 -0.65 -8.03 4.09
CA ASP A 47 0.45 -8.90 3.68
C ASP A 47 -0.09 -9.88 2.63
N VAL A 48 0.42 -9.76 1.40
CA VAL A 48 -0.04 -10.58 0.28
C VAL A 48 0.91 -11.73 -0.04
N ARG A 49 1.84 -12.02 0.88
CA ARG A 49 2.73 -13.17 0.75
C ARG A 49 1.97 -14.47 1.06
N ASP A 50 2.62 -15.59 0.79
CA ASP A 50 2.06 -16.89 1.12
C ASP A 50 1.89 -17.06 2.63
N LYS A 51 0.99 -17.92 3.04
CA LYS A 51 0.72 -18.20 4.45
C LYS A 51 1.96 -18.67 5.21
N THR A 52 2.80 -19.45 4.56
CA THR A 52 4.04 -19.94 5.16
C THR A 52 5.01 -18.80 5.46
N ASP A 53 5.17 -17.87 4.53
CA ASP A 53 6.01 -16.70 4.73
C ASP A 53 5.49 -15.83 5.85
N PHE A 54 4.18 -15.61 5.87
CA PHE A 54 3.53 -14.83 6.91
C PHE A 54 3.74 -15.46 8.29
N ALA A 55 3.58 -16.77 8.40
CA ALA A 55 3.76 -17.49 9.65
C ALA A 55 5.20 -17.46 10.14
N ALA A 56 6.17 -17.39 9.23
CA ALA A 56 7.59 -17.32 9.58
C ALA A 56 8.00 -15.97 10.17
N GLY A 57 7.23 -14.93 9.92
CA GLY A 57 7.49 -13.60 10.48
C GLY A 57 6.75 -12.54 9.69
N HIS A 58 6.04 -11.65 10.36
CA HIS A 58 5.25 -10.59 9.71
C HIS A 58 5.19 -9.34 10.57
N ILE A 59 4.78 -8.26 9.96
CA ILE A 59 4.59 -6.98 10.67
C ILE A 59 3.45 -7.14 11.67
N PRO A 60 3.62 -6.66 12.92
CA PRO A 60 2.57 -6.81 13.92
C PRO A 60 1.22 -6.28 13.46
N ASN A 61 0.16 -7.03 13.74
CA ASN A 61 -1.22 -6.73 13.38
C ASN A 61 -1.51 -6.73 11.88
N ALA A 62 -0.58 -7.19 11.05
CA ALA A 62 -0.82 -7.33 9.62
C ALA A 62 -1.87 -8.41 9.36
N ARG A 63 -2.67 -8.18 8.32
CA ARG A 63 -3.64 -9.16 7.86
C ARG A 63 -3.08 -9.85 6.63
N ASN A 64 -3.07 -11.18 6.64
CA ASN A 64 -2.57 -11.96 5.52
C ASN A 64 -3.70 -12.39 4.59
N ILE A 65 -3.62 -11.94 3.37
CA ILE A 65 -4.47 -12.46 2.28
C ILE A 65 -3.52 -12.71 1.11
N PRO A 66 -3.15 -13.98 0.85
CA PRO A 66 -2.26 -14.29 -0.25
C PRO A 66 -2.76 -13.74 -1.58
N LEU A 67 -1.83 -13.28 -2.42
CA LEU A 67 -2.17 -12.60 -3.67
C LEU A 67 -3.18 -13.35 -4.54
N PRO A 68 -3.05 -14.68 -4.76
CA PRO A 68 -4.03 -15.40 -5.57
C PRO A 68 -5.46 -15.41 -5.01
N GLU A 69 -5.60 -15.18 -3.70
CA GLU A 69 -6.90 -15.19 -3.01
C GLU A 69 -7.49 -13.80 -2.85
N LEU A 70 -6.71 -12.75 -3.10
CA LEU A 70 -7.09 -11.38 -2.75
C LEU A 70 -8.39 -10.94 -3.43
N ASP A 71 -8.52 -11.18 -4.71
CA ASP A 71 -9.70 -10.75 -5.46
C ASP A 71 -11.00 -11.34 -4.90
N GLY A 72 -10.94 -12.60 -4.47
CA GLY A 72 -12.11 -13.28 -3.88
C GLY A 72 -12.35 -12.96 -2.41
N ARG A 73 -11.41 -12.27 -1.77
CA ARG A 73 -11.47 -12.00 -0.32
C ARG A 73 -11.46 -10.52 0.04
N LEU A 74 -11.75 -9.66 -0.91
CA LEU A 74 -11.77 -8.20 -0.66
C LEU A 74 -12.78 -7.81 0.42
N ARG A 75 -13.83 -8.57 0.62
CA ARG A 75 -14.82 -8.31 1.66
C ARG A 75 -14.22 -8.27 3.07
N GLU A 76 -13.15 -9.04 3.29
CA GLU A 76 -12.52 -9.12 4.61
C GLU A 76 -11.86 -7.80 5.01
N ILE A 77 -11.51 -6.96 4.04
CA ILE A 77 -10.85 -5.68 4.31
C ILE A 77 -11.71 -4.47 3.92
N GLU A 78 -12.96 -4.70 3.55
CA GLU A 78 -13.86 -3.63 3.10
C GLU A 78 -14.05 -2.54 4.16
N LYS A 79 -14.09 -2.90 5.42
CA LYS A 79 -14.21 -1.94 6.52
C LYS A 79 -13.02 -0.98 6.65
N PHE A 80 -11.91 -1.29 5.97
CA PHE A 80 -10.70 -0.46 6.00
C PHE A 80 -10.60 0.51 4.82
N LYS A 81 -11.61 0.61 3.97
CA LYS A 81 -11.57 1.47 2.78
C LYS A 81 -11.25 2.94 3.07
N ALA A 82 -11.68 3.43 4.22
CA ALA A 82 -11.46 4.82 4.62
C ALA A 82 -10.10 5.04 5.28
N ARG A 83 -9.32 4.00 5.48
CA ARG A 83 -8.01 4.06 6.12
C ARG A 83 -6.90 3.84 5.10
N PRO A 84 -5.68 4.31 5.37
CA PRO A 84 -4.54 3.94 4.53
C PRO A 84 -4.29 2.44 4.59
N ILE A 85 -3.93 1.87 3.45
CA ILE A 85 -3.53 0.47 3.35
C ILE A 85 -2.05 0.45 2.95
N VAL A 86 -1.24 -0.24 3.72
CA VAL A 86 0.18 -0.46 3.39
C VAL A 86 0.33 -1.91 2.96
N ILE A 87 0.74 -2.12 1.72
CA ILE A 87 0.89 -3.46 1.16
C ILE A 87 2.29 -3.95 1.38
N ASN A 88 2.42 -5.10 2.04
CA ASN A 88 3.68 -5.82 2.18
C ASN A 88 3.69 -7.00 1.23
N CYS A 89 4.67 -6.99 0.31
CA CYS A 89 4.90 -8.13 -0.56
C CYS A 89 6.39 -8.49 -0.50
N GLN A 90 6.75 -9.65 -0.99
CA GLN A 90 8.11 -10.16 -0.83
C GLN A 90 9.17 -9.29 -1.50
N SER A 91 8.90 -8.81 -2.70
CA SER A 91 9.87 -8.07 -3.49
C SER A 91 9.42 -6.67 -3.90
N GLY A 92 8.21 -6.28 -3.55
CA GLY A 92 7.62 -5.03 -4.01
C GLY A 92 7.14 -5.07 -5.46
N ALA A 93 7.57 -6.04 -6.25
CA ALA A 93 7.26 -6.11 -7.67
C ALA A 93 5.76 -6.34 -7.97
N ARG A 94 5.08 -7.03 -7.08
CA ARG A 94 3.65 -7.36 -7.26
C ARG A 94 2.72 -6.32 -6.66
N SER A 95 3.25 -5.40 -5.88
CA SER A 95 2.47 -4.41 -5.16
C SER A 95 1.68 -3.48 -6.08
N ALA A 96 2.23 -3.17 -7.26
CA ALA A 96 1.56 -2.28 -8.21
C ALA A 96 0.21 -2.85 -8.65
N GLY A 97 0.16 -4.15 -8.95
CA GLY A 97 -1.08 -4.82 -9.31
C GLY A 97 -2.08 -4.85 -8.16
N VAL A 98 -1.60 -5.09 -6.94
CA VAL A 98 -2.45 -5.09 -5.75
C VAL A 98 -3.04 -3.71 -5.50
N CYS A 99 -2.22 -2.67 -5.60
CA CYS A 99 -2.69 -1.29 -5.42
C CYS A 99 -3.75 -0.92 -6.46
N GLY A 100 -3.54 -1.31 -7.71
CA GLY A 100 -4.52 -1.08 -8.76
C GLY A 100 -5.85 -1.76 -8.48
N LEU A 101 -5.80 -3.01 -8.03
CA LEU A 101 -6.99 -3.76 -7.67
C LEU A 101 -7.75 -3.09 -6.52
N LEU A 102 -7.06 -2.68 -5.48
CA LEU A 102 -7.68 -2.04 -4.33
C LEU A 102 -8.29 -0.68 -4.69
N LYS A 103 -7.58 0.15 -5.45
CA LYS A 103 -8.11 1.44 -5.90
C LYS A 103 -9.35 1.27 -6.75
N LYS A 104 -9.36 0.28 -7.62
CA LYS A 104 -10.52 -0.03 -8.45
C LYS A 104 -11.72 -0.39 -7.60
N ASN A 105 -11.50 -0.97 -6.42
CA ASN A 105 -12.56 -1.40 -5.51
C ASN A 105 -12.86 -0.39 -4.40
N GLY A 106 -12.44 0.85 -4.55
CA GLY A 106 -12.85 1.93 -3.66
C GLY A 106 -11.93 2.27 -2.52
N PHE A 107 -10.74 1.65 -2.45
CA PHE A 107 -9.75 1.99 -1.44
C PHE A 107 -9.02 3.27 -1.85
N GLY A 108 -9.15 4.32 -1.04
CA GLY A 108 -8.67 5.65 -1.41
C GLY A 108 -7.17 5.84 -1.29
N GLU A 109 -6.57 5.30 -0.24
CA GLU A 109 -5.15 5.48 0.03
C GLU A 109 -4.46 4.13 0.14
N VAL A 110 -3.68 3.78 -0.87
CA VAL A 110 -2.98 2.50 -0.94
C VAL A 110 -1.52 2.77 -1.24
N PHE A 111 -0.64 2.21 -0.42
CA PHE A 111 0.80 2.39 -0.53
C PHE A 111 1.50 1.04 -0.56
N SER A 112 2.60 0.96 -1.29
CA SER A 112 3.48 -0.20 -1.26
C SER A 112 4.60 0.04 -0.26
N LEU A 113 4.88 -0.94 0.59
CA LEU A 113 6.01 -0.85 1.53
C LEU A 113 7.32 -1.08 0.77
N ARG A 114 8.18 -0.05 0.75
CA ARG A 114 9.47 -0.13 0.07
C ARG A 114 10.34 -1.19 0.72
N GLY A 115 10.83 -2.12 -0.09
CA GLY A 115 11.65 -3.22 0.39
C GLY A 115 10.89 -4.33 1.09
N GLY A 116 9.58 -4.20 1.24
CA GLY A 116 8.75 -5.22 1.89
C GLY A 116 9.21 -5.54 3.30
N ILE A 117 9.05 -6.78 3.71
CA ILE A 117 9.45 -7.24 5.06
C ILE A 117 10.96 -7.10 5.27
N GLY A 118 11.76 -7.28 4.22
CA GLY A 118 13.21 -7.12 4.31
C GLY A 118 13.60 -5.72 4.73
N GLY A 119 13.01 -4.70 4.10
CA GLY A 119 13.24 -3.31 4.47
C GLY A 119 12.77 -2.98 5.88
N TRP A 120 11.66 -3.58 6.28
CA TRP A 120 11.13 -3.43 7.65
C TRP A 120 12.12 -3.96 8.69
N VAL A 121 12.64 -5.16 8.48
CA VAL A 121 13.62 -5.80 9.37
C VAL A 121 14.93 -5.00 9.38
N GLU A 122 15.41 -4.55 8.23
CA GLU A 122 16.62 -3.73 8.15
C GLU A 122 16.49 -2.42 8.92
N ALA A 123 15.30 -1.89 9.03
CA ALA A 123 15.03 -0.70 9.84
C ALA A 123 14.91 -1.01 11.35
N SER A 124 15.21 -2.23 11.75
CA SER A 124 15.17 -2.70 13.15
C SER A 124 13.75 -2.63 13.75
N LEU A 125 12.74 -2.79 12.94
CA LEU A 125 11.36 -2.78 13.39
C LEU A 125 10.90 -4.20 13.77
N PRO A 126 9.96 -4.32 14.72
CA PRO A 126 9.57 -5.62 15.24
C PRO A 126 8.75 -6.44 14.24
N VAL A 127 8.91 -7.75 14.32
CA VAL A 127 8.07 -8.71 13.61
C VAL A 127 7.49 -9.69 14.63
N GLU A 128 6.38 -10.31 14.27
CA GLU A 128 5.76 -11.36 15.11
C GLU A 128 5.50 -12.60 14.26
N LYS A 129 5.30 -13.72 14.92
CA LYS A 129 4.98 -14.99 14.25
C LYS A 129 3.58 -15.46 14.51
#